data_dceee231474daea50faf46e87ecf19e9
#
_entry.id   dceee231474daea50faf46e87ecf19e9
#
_cell.length_a   1.000
_cell.length_b   1.000
_cell.length_c   1.000
_cell.angle_alpha   90.00
_cell.angle_beta   90.00
_cell.angle_gamma   90.00
#
_symmetry.space_group_name_H-M   'P 1'
#
loop_
_entity.id
_entity.type
_entity.pdbx_description
1 polymer ?
#
loop_
_entity_poly.entity_id
_entity_poly.type
_entity_poly.pdbx_seq_one_letter_code
_entity_poly.pdbx_strand_id
1 'polypeptide(L)'
;MKKLILSSVLILSLILSGCAKTQPESSSIISIDDDYRTAYQVFVYSFCDSNGDGIGDLKGLESKLDYIGDKGLGFDRIWTLPVFPSPSYHKYDVADYTDIDPEYGTLEDFDSLVSKCSERGIDLILDLPVNHTSSEHPWFVSARDYLKSLAPGAEPSSDENLYYDYYNFSREPQDGYTNIEGTSWYYESRFVSSMPDLNLSSDRVKNELEEILEFWLKRGVSGFRLDACTSFYTGERTKSIEFLTWLNAKAKEIDPSCYLVGEVWADQTSYALYYESGIDSVFDFQFSGAEGIIARVVNGTAPASLYATAMESEEKLYASYNENYINAPFYTNHDMARSAGYYAWDDGTKTKIAGALNLLMGGCSYTYYGEELGMKGSGKDENKRAPMYWSDDPEYIGLCSGPEEMDRFEMKFPSLEDQQNDPLSVFNYYKQAVRIRRAYPQIARGRTVAEASLCSDTACGFYKVSEKYGNILTVINLSENEKTFLLDGAVAEYTEISEQLNTSDERSSIEGTRLTVPAYGIVILENKE
;
A
#
# COMPACT_ATOMS: atom_id res chain seq x y z
N MET A 1 -17.24 77.67 40.97
CA MET A 1 -18.33 77.03 40.25
C MET A 1 -17.90 76.87 38.81
N LYS A 2 -17.38 75.73 38.40
CA LYS A 2 -17.07 75.39 37.03
C LYS A 2 -17.86 74.11 36.65
N LYS A 3 -18.73 74.26 35.68
CA LYS A 3 -19.52 73.14 35.14
C LYS A 3 -18.64 72.31 34.19
N LEU A 4 -18.53 71.02 34.47
CA LEU A 4 -17.94 70.06 33.52
C LEU A 4 -19.05 69.63 32.55
N ILE A 5 -18.79 69.77 31.28
CA ILE A 5 -19.61 69.24 30.20
C ILE A 5 -19.00 67.89 29.82
N LEU A 6 -19.75 66.79 30.03
CA LEU A 6 -19.40 65.43 29.58
C LEU A 6 -19.93 65.26 28.16
N SER A 7 -19.03 65.15 27.20
CA SER A 7 -19.36 64.79 25.81
C SER A 7 -19.32 63.25 25.69
N SER A 8 -20.47 62.63 25.47
CA SER A 8 -20.59 61.22 25.17
C SER A 8 -20.28 60.98 23.71
N VAL A 9 -19.16 60.31 23.40
CA VAL A 9 -18.83 59.82 22.06
C VAL A 9 -19.44 58.43 21.94
N LEU A 10 -20.46 58.30 21.08
CA LEU A 10 -21.10 57.03 20.73
C LEU A 10 -20.21 56.36 19.66
N ILE A 11 -19.45 55.33 20.04
CA ILE A 11 -18.71 54.49 19.10
C ILE A 11 -19.69 53.46 18.55
N LEU A 12 -20.06 53.64 17.28
CA LEU A 12 -20.87 52.68 16.52
C LEU A 12 -19.91 51.60 16.01
N SER A 13 -19.80 50.48 16.73
CA SER A 13 -19.09 49.27 16.28
C SER A 13 -19.94 48.55 15.23
N LEU A 14 -19.59 48.70 13.97
CA LEU A 14 -20.07 47.85 12.89
C LEU A 14 -19.52 46.44 13.12
N ILE A 15 -20.36 45.53 13.61
CA ILE A 15 -20.10 44.11 13.60
C ILE A 15 -20.29 43.65 12.16
N LEU A 16 -19.17 43.51 11.43
CA LEU A 16 -19.11 42.71 10.20
C LEU A 16 -19.28 41.23 10.62
N SER A 17 -20.50 40.73 10.63
CA SER A 17 -20.77 39.30 10.62
C SER A 17 -20.35 38.77 9.27
N GLY A 18 -19.06 38.40 9.17
CA GLY A 18 -18.62 37.51 8.12
C GLY A 18 -19.37 36.20 8.31
N CYS A 19 -20.24 35.84 7.38
CA CYS A 19 -20.72 34.46 7.25
C CYS A 19 -19.48 33.60 6.97
N ALA A 20 -18.88 33.05 8.03
CA ALA A 20 -18.07 31.87 7.88
C ALA A 20 -19.04 30.79 7.37
N LYS A 21 -18.94 30.44 6.08
CA LYS A 21 -19.59 29.23 5.56
C LYS A 21 -18.99 28.10 6.38
N THR A 22 -19.77 27.52 7.28
CA THR A 22 -19.45 26.27 7.95
C THR A 22 -19.12 25.25 6.86
N GLN A 23 -17.90 24.71 6.89
CA GLN A 23 -17.60 23.50 6.15
C GLN A 23 -18.64 22.46 6.58
N PRO A 24 -19.16 21.64 5.66
CA PRO A 24 -20.00 20.51 6.06
C PRO A 24 -19.22 19.72 7.12
N GLU A 25 -19.90 19.32 8.20
CA GLU A 25 -19.31 18.43 9.19
C GLU A 25 -18.82 17.20 8.42
N SER A 26 -17.51 16.97 8.43
CA SER A 26 -16.94 15.84 7.72
C SER A 26 -17.52 14.55 8.33
N SER A 27 -17.96 13.65 7.47
CA SER A 27 -18.47 12.33 7.84
C SER A 27 -17.51 11.62 8.78
N SER A 28 -18.04 10.94 9.79
CA SER A 28 -17.23 10.23 10.78
C SER A 28 -16.70 8.93 10.18
N ILE A 29 -15.46 8.58 10.51
CA ILE A 29 -14.88 7.28 10.20
C ILE A 29 -15.76 6.17 10.79
N ILE A 30 -16.10 5.18 9.97
CA ILE A 30 -16.81 3.96 10.39
C ILE A 30 -15.77 2.85 10.52
N SER A 31 -15.61 2.31 11.72
CA SER A 31 -14.76 1.14 11.94
C SER A 31 -15.57 -0.13 11.68
N ILE A 32 -15.12 -0.95 10.74
CA ILE A 32 -15.70 -2.25 10.42
C ILE A 32 -14.57 -3.26 10.55
N ASP A 33 -14.81 -4.30 11.35
CA ASP A 33 -13.83 -5.35 11.58
C ASP A 33 -13.95 -6.40 10.47
N ASP A 34 -13.25 -6.16 9.38
CA ASP A 34 -13.10 -7.06 8.22
C ASP A 34 -11.82 -6.69 7.44
N ASP A 35 -11.48 -7.44 6.39
CA ASP A 35 -10.24 -7.28 5.63
C ASP A 35 -10.28 -6.16 4.55
N TYR A 36 -11.41 -5.47 4.41
CA TYR A 36 -11.52 -4.31 3.51
C TYR A 36 -10.90 -3.05 4.13
N ARG A 37 -9.67 -3.16 4.58
CA ARG A 37 -8.90 -2.11 5.26
C ARG A 37 -8.36 -1.06 4.28
N THR A 38 -7.80 -0.02 4.85
CA THR A 38 -6.98 0.97 4.14
C THR A 38 -5.57 0.87 4.68
N ALA A 39 -4.65 0.37 3.87
CA ALA A 39 -3.33 -0.05 4.30
C ALA A 39 -2.25 0.99 4.00
N TYR A 40 -1.31 1.14 4.93
CA TYR A 40 -0.13 1.99 4.81
C TYR A 40 1.12 1.12 4.80
N GLN A 41 1.87 1.17 3.68
CA GLN A 41 3.10 0.41 3.52
C GLN A 41 4.28 1.19 4.08
N VAL A 42 5.08 0.56 4.95
CA VAL A 42 6.22 1.16 5.62
C VAL A 42 7.51 0.39 5.35
N PHE A 43 8.55 1.10 4.93
CA PHE A 43 9.91 0.61 4.99
C PHE A 43 10.56 1.13 6.27
N VAL A 44 10.69 0.27 7.27
CA VAL A 44 11.12 0.64 8.64
C VAL A 44 12.46 1.37 8.60
N TYR A 45 13.44 0.88 7.83
CA TYR A 45 14.78 1.46 7.66
C TYR A 45 14.78 2.98 7.40
N SER A 46 13.82 3.47 6.63
CA SER A 46 13.75 4.85 6.17
C SER A 46 12.58 5.64 6.77
N PHE A 47 11.85 5.08 7.75
CA PHE A 47 10.62 5.71 8.23
C PHE A 47 10.84 6.65 9.41
N CYS A 48 11.32 6.17 10.54
CA CYS A 48 11.54 7.00 11.72
C CYS A 48 12.62 6.39 12.61
N ASP A 49 13.68 7.15 12.86
CA ASP A 49 14.80 6.80 13.74
C ASP A 49 14.50 7.25 15.17
N SER A 50 14.40 6.33 16.11
CA SER A 50 14.13 6.67 17.52
C SER A 50 15.38 6.77 18.39
N ASN A 51 16.51 6.23 17.91
CA ASN A 51 17.73 6.08 18.71
C ASN A 51 18.88 7.00 18.26
N GLY A 52 18.77 7.63 17.06
CA GLY A 52 19.71 8.61 16.53
C GLY A 52 20.89 8.00 15.76
N ASP A 53 20.78 6.75 15.28
CA ASP A 53 21.83 6.09 14.49
C ASP A 53 21.69 6.32 12.97
N GLY A 54 20.59 6.93 12.55
CA GLY A 54 20.27 7.24 11.15
C GLY A 54 19.44 6.17 10.46
N ILE A 55 19.11 5.08 11.13
CA ILE A 55 18.27 3.98 10.64
C ILE A 55 16.93 4.01 11.38
N GLY A 56 15.84 3.89 10.63
CA GLY A 56 14.51 3.77 11.23
C GLY A 56 14.35 2.43 11.96
N ASP A 57 13.58 2.45 13.04
CA ASP A 57 13.42 1.30 13.93
C ASP A 57 11.95 1.09 14.37
N LEU A 58 11.68 -0.03 15.05
CA LEU A 58 10.32 -0.40 15.48
C LEU A 58 9.73 0.59 16.50
N LYS A 59 10.55 1.17 17.39
CA LYS A 59 10.10 2.22 18.33
C LYS A 59 9.77 3.50 17.59
N GLY A 60 10.55 3.83 16.56
CA GLY A 60 10.27 4.94 15.66
C GLY A 60 8.93 4.75 14.96
N LEU A 61 8.67 3.57 14.40
CA LEU A 61 7.37 3.24 13.81
C LEU A 61 6.25 3.31 14.86
N GLU A 62 6.43 2.73 16.06
CA GLU A 62 5.47 2.80 17.15
C GLU A 62 5.13 4.25 17.53
N SER A 63 6.13 5.15 17.57
CA SER A 63 5.95 6.57 17.87
C SER A 63 5.08 7.31 16.86
N LYS A 64 4.94 6.78 15.64
CA LYS A 64 4.17 7.36 14.52
C LYS A 64 2.80 6.71 14.30
N LEU A 65 2.37 5.79 15.16
CA LEU A 65 1.05 5.16 15.02
C LEU A 65 -0.12 6.15 15.08
N ASP A 66 0.01 7.22 15.86
CA ASP A 66 -1.01 8.29 15.89
C ASP A 66 -1.04 9.12 14.60
N TYR A 67 0.09 9.24 13.88
CA TYR A 67 0.16 9.85 12.54
C TYR A 67 -0.52 8.97 11.49
N ILE A 68 -0.28 7.65 11.54
CA ILE A 68 -0.81 6.69 10.56
C ILE A 68 -2.31 6.48 10.79
N GLY A 69 -2.72 6.24 12.04
CA GLY A 69 -4.08 5.87 12.43
C GLY A 69 -5.08 7.03 12.48
N ASP A 70 -6.19 6.81 13.17
CA ASP A 70 -7.38 7.68 13.19
C ASP A 70 -7.14 9.12 13.66
N LYS A 71 -6.10 9.38 14.46
CA LYS A 71 -5.74 10.73 14.86
C LYS A 71 -5.03 11.52 13.76
N GLY A 72 -4.38 10.83 12.83
CA GLY A 72 -3.63 11.38 11.72
C GLY A 72 -4.30 11.17 10.37
N LEU A 73 -3.72 10.28 9.56
CA LEU A 73 -4.16 9.96 8.21
C LEU A 73 -5.42 9.09 8.16
N GLY A 74 -5.60 8.19 9.14
CA GLY A 74 -6.77 7.32 9.22
C GLY A 74 -6.61 5.95 8.58
N PHE A 75 -5.38 5.47 8.38
CA PHE A 75 -5.14 4.08 7.96
C PHE A 75 -5.40 3.11 9.11
N ASP A 76 -5.90 1.93 8.78
CA ASP A 76 -6.27 0.88 9.73
C ASP A 76 -5.59 -0.47 9.48
N ARG A 77 -4.60 -0.48 8.57
CA ARG A 77 -3.64 -1.58 8.38
C ARG A 77 -2.26 -1.01 8.10
N ILE A 78 -1.22 -1.65 8.67
CA ILE A 78 0.18 -1.37 8.34
C ILE A 78 0.77 -2.63 7.72
N TRP A 79 1.42 -2.47 6.57
CA TRP A 79 2.30 -3.47 5.99
C TRP A 79 3.75 -2.98 6.14
N THR A 80 4.56 -3.72 6.92
CA THR A 80 6.01 -3.48 6.98
C THR A 80 6.72 -4.33 5.93
N LEU A 81 7.69 -3.75 5.23
CA LEU A 81 8.69 -4.52 4.51
C LEU A 81 9.39 -5.46 5.51
N PRO A 82 10.19 -6.47 5.03
CA PRO A 82 10.78 -7.45 5.94
C PRO A 82 11.51 -6.80 7.11
N VAL A 83 11.33 -7.37 8.30
CA VAL A 83 11.92 -6.88 9.56
C VAL A 83 12.90 -7.88 10.18
N PHE A 84 13.14 -8.97 9.48
CA PHE A 84 13.96 -10.11 9.91
C PHE A 84 15.46 -9.82 9.81
N PRO A 85 16.33 -10.48 10.61
CA PRO A 85 17.77 -10.44 10.44
C PRO A 85 18.19 -10.70 8.99
N SER A 86 18.96 -9.78 8.43
CA SER A 86 19.38 -9.82 7.04
C SER A 86 20.66 -9.02 6.84
N PRO A 87 21.60 -9.47 5.98
CA PRO A 87 22.83 -8.73 5.70
C PRO A 87 22.61 -7.49 4.81
N SER A 88 21.44 -7.36 4.14
CA SER A 88 21.16 -6.21 3.28
C SER A 88 20.24 -5.18 3.96
N TYR A 89 20.32 -3.92 3.50
CA TYR A 89 19.44 -2.85 3.99
C TYR A 89 17.96 -3.08 3.67
N HIS A 90 17.67 -3.80 2.59
CA HIS A 90 16.28 -4.05 2.14
C HIS A 90 15.61 -5.22 2.86
N LYS A 91 16.37 -6.07 3.55
CA LYS A 91 15.94 -7.18 4.40
C LYS A 91 15.22 -8.35 3.68
N TYR A 92 15.22 -8.40 2.34
CA TYR A 92 14.61 -9.51 1.61
C TYR A 92 15.43 -10.81 1.63
N ASP A 93 16.75 -10.74 1.82
CA ASP A 93 17.61 -11.89 2.02
C ASP A 93 17.65 -12.29 3.50
N VAL A 94 16.59 -13.00 3.94
CA VAL A 94 16.36 -13.35 5.33
C VAL A 94 17.38 -14.36 5.84
N ALA A 95 18.04 -14.07 6.96
CA ALA A 95 18.98 -14.94 7.64
C ALA A 95 18.39 -15.68 8.86
N ASP A 96 17.31 -15.17 9.44
CA ASP A 96 16.50 -15.81 10.49
C ASP A 96 15.06 -15.31 10.39
N TYR A 97 14.10 -16.22 10.25
CA TYR A 97 12.68 -15.89 10.12
C TYR A 97 11.96 -15.66 11.46
N THR A 98 12.61 -15.93 12.57
CA THR A 98 11.99 -15.96 13.90
C THR A 98 12.54 -14.93 14.86
N ASP A 99 13.30 -13.96 14.33
CA ASP A 99 13.84 -12.84 15.12
C ASP A 99 13.64 -11.50 14.38
N ILE A 100 13.93 -10.41 15.06
CA ILE A 100 13.94 -9.04 14.52
C ILE A 100 15.38 -8.65 14.22
N ASP A 101 15.59 -7.97 13.09
CA ASP A 101 16.90 -7.43 12.74
C ASP A 101 17.40 -6.48 13.85
N PRO A 102 18.64 -6.68 14.34
CA PRO A 102 19.18 -5.84 15.41
C PRO A 102 19.23 -4.34 15.11
N GLU A 103 19.24 -3.93 13.82
CA GLU A 103 19.12 -2.53 13.41
C GLU A 103 17.71 -1.97 13.71
N TYR A 104 16.68 -2.83 13.75
CA TYR A 104 15.29 -2.42 13.96
C TYR A 104 14.83 -2.57 15.41
N GLY A 105 15.55 -3.33 16.24
CA GLY A 105 15.21 -3.53 17.65
C GLY A 105 15.20 -4.98 18.07
N THR A 106 14.26 -5.33 18.94
CA THR A 106 14.12 -6.66 19.55
C THR A 106 12.72 -7.22 19.36
N LEU A 107 12.53 -8.53 19.67
CA LEU A 107 11.21 -9.14 19.72
C LEU A 107 10.28 -8.46 20.74
N GLU A 108 10.81 -7.95 21.85
CA GLU A 108 10.02 -7.20 22.83
C GLU A 108 9.54 -5.85 22.25
N ASP A 109 10.35 -5.18 21.45
CA ASP A 109 9.96 -3.95 20.75
C ASP A 109 8.88 -4.25 19.71
N PHE A 110 8.98 -5.39 19.02
CA PHE A 110 7.96 -5.86 18.09
C PHE A 110 6.64 -6.20 18.81
N ASP A 111 6.68 -6.93 19.92
CA ASP A 111 5.50 -7.25 20.71
C ASP A 111 4.81 -5.96 21.23
N SER A 112 5.59 -4.93 21.59
CA SER A 112 5.06 -3.60 21.93
C SER A 112 4.34 -2.96 20.75
N LEU A 113 4.96 -2.95 19.57
CA LEU A 113 4.37 -2.40 18.34
C LEU A 113 3.04 -3.08 18.00
N VAL A 114 2.98 -4.43 18.02
CA VAL A 114 1.75 -5.21 17.80
C VAL A 114 0.66 -4.81 18.78
N SER A 115 1.00 -4.75 20.08
CA SER A 115 0.05 -4.34 21.12
C SER A 115 -0.49 -2.92 20.88
N LYS A 116 0.38 -1.98 20.48
CA LYS A 116 0.01 -0.59 20.22
C LYS A 116 -0.80 -0.41 18.94
N CYS A 117 -0.56 -1.23 17.93
CA CYS A 117 -1.40 -1.31 16.73
C CYS A 117 -2.80 -1.80 17.11
N SER A 118 -2.90 -2.91 17.83
CA SER A 118 -4.18 -3.48 18.28
C SER A 118 -4.99 -2.49 19.15
N GLU A 119 -4.36 -1.77 20.09
CA GLU A 119 -5.01 -0.73 20.89
C GLU A 119 -5.67 0.38 20.05
N ARG A 120 -5.22 0.57 18.80
CA ARG A 120 -5.70 1.58 17.84
C ARG A 120 -6.60 1.02 16.76
N GLY A 121 -6.88 -0.28 16.78
CA GLY A 121 -7.62 -0.96 15.72
C GLY A 121 -6.86 -1.02 14.38
N ILE A 122 -5.54 -1.01 14.44
CA ILE A 122 -4.63 -1.13 13.29
C ILE A 122 -4.16 -2.57 13.20
N ASP A 123 -4.41 -3.21 12.06
CA ASP A 123 -3.82 -4.51 11.73
C ASP A 123 -2.35 -4.35 11.34
N LEU A 124 -1.48 -5.23 11.81
CA LEU A 124 -0.09 -5.30 11.37
C LEU A 124 0.12 -6.57 10.54
N ILE A 125 0.53 -6.40 9.28
CA ILE A 125 0.95 -7.51 8.42
C ILE A 125 2.44 -7.40 8.10
N LEU A 126 3.12 -8.54 8.03
CA LEU A 126 4.54 -8.63 7.71
C LEU A 126 4.77 -9.03 6.26
N ASP A 127 5.81 -8.49 5.66
CA ASP A 127 6.35 -9.04 4.41
C ASP A 127 7.07 -10.36 4.70
N LEU A 128 6.70 -11.42 4.01
CA LEU A 128 7.25 -12.77 4.22
C LEU A 128 7.82 -13.34 2.91
N PRO A 129 9.14 -13.20 2.68
CA PRO A 129 9.81 -13.82 1.55
C PRO A 129 9.94 -15.33 1.78
N VAL A 130 9.07 -16.15 1.16
CA VAL A 130 9.10 -17.62 1.27
C VAL A 130 9.76 -18.31 0.08
N ASN A 131 10.14 -17.54 -0.96
CA ASN A 131 10.78 -18.09 -2.15
C ASN A 131 12.25 -18.44 -1.93
N HIS A 132 12.97 -17.67 -1.12
CA HIS A 132 14.41 -17.77 -0.94
C HIS A 132 14.83 -17.37 0.49
N THR A 133 16.07 -17.67 0.84
CA THR A 133 16.72 -17.20 2.08
C THR A 133 17.94 -16.36 1.73
N SER A 134 18.60 -15.79 2.75
CA SER A 134 19.96 -15.30 2.59
C SER A 134 20.95 -16.47 2.34
N SER A 135 22.01 -16.21 1.59
CA SER A 135 23.18 -17.11 1.54
C SER A 135 23.92 -17.22 2.89
N GLU A 136 23.57 -16.38 3.87
CA GLU A 136 24.06 -16.44 5.25
C GLU A 136 23.10 -17.19 6.20
N HIS A 137 21.91 -17.59 5.70
CA HIS A 137 20.98 -18.38 6.49
C HIS A 137 21.62 -19.70 6.95
N PRO A 138 21.48 -20.10 8.22
CA PRO A 138 22.07 -21.33 8.74
C PRO A 138 21.76 -22.58 7.91
N TRP A 139 20.55 -22.67 7.35
CA TRP A 139 20.17 -23.78 6.48
C TRP A 139 21.05 -23.86 5.24
N PHE A 140 21.23 -22.73 4.53
CA PHE A 140 22.05 -22.69 3.32
C PHE A 140 23.53 -22.89 3.63
N VAL A 141 24.03 -22.24 4.68
CA VAL A 141 25.44 -22.40 5.10
C VAL A 141 25.74 -23.87 5.38
N SER A 142 24.89 -24.57 6.13
CA SER A 142 25.05 -25.99 6.42
C SER A 142 25.02 -26.87 5.17
N ALA A 143 24.04 -26.65 4.26
CA ALA A 143 23.92 -27.41 3.01
C ALA A 143 25.13 -27.18 2.09
N ARG A 144 25.54 -25.92 1.93
CA ARG A 144 26.70 -25.51 1.14
C ARG A 144 28.00 -26.15 1.67
N ASP A 145 28.24 -26.08 2.97
CA ASP A 145 29.47 -26.57 3.59
C ASP A 145 29.52 -28.11 3.57
N TYR A 146 28.35 -28.75 3.68
CA TYR A 146 28.24 -30.20 3.45
C TYR A 146 28.66 -30.59 2.02
N LEU A 147 28.12 -29.90 1.00
CA LEU A 147 28.47 -30.17 -0.39
C LEU A 147 29.98 -29.92 -0.68
N LYS A 148 30.60 -28.92 -0.03
CA LYS A 148 32.05 -28.66 -0.10
C LYS A 148 32.88 -29.77 0.53
N SER A 149 32.37 -30.45 1.54
CA SER A 149 33.05 -31.53 2.26
C SER A 149 33.04 -32.88 1.54
N LEU A 150 32.15 -33.06 0.55
CA LEU A 150 31.99 -34.31 -0.17
C LEU A 150 33.25 -34.68 -0.98
N ALA A 151 33.61 -35.96 -0.94
CA ALA A 151 34.65 -36.48 -1.82
C ALA A 151 34.25 -36.38 -3.29
N PRO A 152 35.19 -36.19 -4.24
CA PRO A 152 34.85 -36.17 -5.66
C PRO A 152 34.03 -37.37 -6.09
N GLY A 153 32.85 -37.13 -6.67
CA GLY A 153 31.92 -38.17 -7.13
C GLY A 153 31.02 -38.77 -6.06
N ALA A 154 31.12 -38.34 -4.80
CA ALA A 154 30.18 -38.77 -3.77
C ALA A 154 28.78 -38.13 -4.05
N GLU A 155 27.73 -38.93 -3.81
CA GLU A 155 26.36 -38.43 -3.89
C GLU A 155 25.93 -37.90 -2.53
N PRO A 156 25.32 -36.70 -2.48
CA PRO A 156 24.82 -36.09 -1.26
C PRO A 156 23.54 -36.82 -0.77
N SER A 157 23.32 -36.77 0.54
CA SER A 157 22.14 -37.39 1.18
C SER A 157 21.55 -36.46 2.23
N SER A 158 20.23 -36.29 2.23
CA SER A 158 19.51 -35.59 3.28
C SER A 158 19.50 -36.33 4.63
N ASP A 159 19.91 -37.61 4.67
CA ASP A 159 20.15 -38.31 5.93
C ASP A 159 21.47 -37.87 6.60
N GLU A 160 22.45 -37.41 5.82
CA GLU A 160 23.73 -36.87 6.33
C GLU A 160 23.63 -35.38 6.67
N ASN A 161 22.89 -34.61 5.86
CA ASN A 161 22.59 -33.22 6.11
C ASN A 161 21.17 -32.90 5.65
N LEU A 162 20.26 -32.70 6.62
CA LEU A 162 18.84 -32.44 6.33
C LEU A 162 18.61 -31.20 5.46
N TYR A 163 19.47 -30.18 5.57
CA TYR A 163 19.33 -28.93 4.83
C TYR A 163 19.72 -29.05 3.35
N TYR A 164 20.32 -30.17 2.94
CA TYR A 164 20.51 -30.46 1.52
C TYR A 164 19.15 -30.53 0.76
N ASP A 165 18.09 -30.97 1.43
CA ASP A 165 16.75 -31.05 0.86
C ASP A 165 16.01 -29.69 0.84
N TYR A 166 16.57 -28.67 1.50
CA TYR A 166 15.93 -27.36 1.60
C TYR A 166 16.15 -26.47 0.37
N TYR A 167 17.12 -26.81 -0.48
CA TYR A 167 17.49 -26.04 -1.66
C TYR A 167 17.59 -26.92 -2.90
N ASN A 168 17.49 -26.30 -4.08
CA ASN A 168 17.64 -26.98 -5.35
C ASN A 168 19.10 -26.92 -5.79
N PHE A 169 19.79 -28.09 -5.78
CA PHE A 169 21.18 -28.22 -6.20
C PHE A 169 21.33 -28.96 -7.51
N SER A 170 22.39 -28.66 -8.28
CA SER A 170 22.75 -29.33 -9.53
C SER A 170 24.26 -29.49 -9.67
N ARG A 171 24.72 -30.53 -10.37
CA ARG A 171 26.13 -30.67 -10.79
C ARG A 171 26.40 -29.98 -12.14
N GLU A 172 25.35 -29.69 -12.88
CA GLU A 172 25.46 -29.03 -14.18
C GLU A 172 25.01 -27.56 -14.06
N PRO A 173 25.68 -26.64 -14.77
CA PRO A 173 25.23 -25.26 -14.83
C PRO A 173 23.85 -25.18 -15.46
N GLN A 174 22.95 -24.42 -14.85
CA GLN A 174 21.60 -24.16 -15.34
C GLN A 174 21.34 -22.65 -15.33
N ASP A 175 20.33 -22.22 -16.07
CA ASP A 175 19.85 -20.84 -16.02
C ASP A 175 19.26 -20.56 -14.64
N GLY A 176 19.63 -19.42 -14.02
CA GLY A 176 19.22 -19.06 -12.66
C GLY A 176 19.96 -19.82 -11.56
N TYR A 177 21.07 -20.52 -11.84
CA TYR A 177 21.87 -21.23 -10.85
C TYR A 177 23.25 -20.59 -10.69
N THR A 178 23.71 -20.49 -9.46
CA THR A 178 25.03 -19.98 -9.08
C THR A 178 25.95 -21.11 -8.65
N ASN A 179 27.24 -21.07 -9.06
CA ASN A 179 28.23 -22.06 -8.66
C ASN A 179 28.62 -21.90 -7.18
N ILE A 180 28.71 -23.01 -6.45
CA ILE A 180 29.35 -23.07 -5.14
C ILE A 180 30.86 -23.09 -5.37
N GLU A 181 31.52 -21.97 -5.07
CA GLU A 181 32.94 -21.78 -5.31
C GLU A 181 33.78 -22.95 -4.77
N GLY A 182 34.70 -23.44 -5.62
CA GLY A 182 35.60 -24.56 -5.32
C GLY A 182 34.98 -25.94 -5.49
N THR A 183 33.77 -26.04 -6.01
CA THR A 183 33.06 -27.31 -6.25
C THR A 183 32.49 -27.41 -7.67
N SER A 184 31.94 -28.58 -8.04
CA SER A 184 31.11 -28.78 -9.23
C SER A 184 29.61 -28.57 -8.96
N TRP A 185 29.24 -28.05 -7.81
CA TRP A 185 27.86 -27.85 -7.44
C TRP A 185 27.36 -26.46 -7.76
N TYR A 186 26.09 -26.37 -8.12
CA TYR A 186 25.32 -25.14 -8.36
C TYR A 186 24.06 -25.18 -7.51
N TYR A 187 23.58 -24.02 -7.07
CA TYR A 187 22.31 -23.87 -6.36
C TYR A 187 21.41 -22.88 -7.11
N GLU A 188 20.12 -23.09 -7.04
CA GLU A 188 19.15 -22.15 -7.62
C GLU A 188 19.20 -20.82 -6.89
N SER A 189 19.19 -19.70 -7.64
CA SER A 189 19.27 -18.34 -7.12
C SER A 189 18.78 -17.37 -8.20
N ARG A 190 17.49 -17.41 -8.45
CA ARG A 190 16.86 -16.70 -9.57
C ARG A 190 16.97 -15.19 -9.49
N PHE A 191 16.98 -14.62 -8.29
CA PHE A 191 17.16 -13.18 -8.10
C PHE A 191 18.62 -12.79 -8.16
N VAL A 192 19.39 -13.17 -7.19
CA VAL A 192 20.83 -12.91 -7.10
C VAL A 192 21.53 -14.02 -6.32
N SER A 193 22.85 -14.14 -6.46
CA SER A 193 23.63 -15.19 -5.81
C SER A 193 23.58 -15.19 -4.26
N SER A 194 23.25 -14.06 -3.65
CA SER A 194 23.04 -13.96 -2.20
C SER A 194 21.66 -14.44 -1.73
N MET A 195 20.76 -14.81 -2.65
CA MET A 195 19.39 -15.27 -2.37
C MET A 195 19.16 -16.66 -2.95
N PRO A 196 19.63 -17.75 -2.29
CA PRO A 196 19.36 -19.12 -2.72
C PRO A 196 17.88 -19.46 -2.58
N ASP A 197 17.28 -19.98 -3.67
CA ASP A 197 15.88 -20.34 -3.73
C ASP A 197 15.61 -21.63 -2.93
N LEU A 198 14.53 -21.62 -2.14
CA LEU A 198 14.09 -22.76 -1.36
C LEU A 198 13.45 -23.84 -2.25
N ASN A 199 13.65 -25.10 -1.90
CA ASN A 199 12.92 -26.22 -2.49
C ASN A 199 11.51 -26.31 -1.88
N LEU A 200 10.56 -25.54 -2.41
CA LEU A 200 9.18 -25.51 -1.92
C LEU A 200 8.42 -26.83 -2.12
N SER A 201 9.03 -27.83 -2.79
CA SER A 201 8.49 -29.18 -2.89
C SER A 201 8.87 -30.06 -1.68
N SER A 202 9.86 -29.64 -0.88
CA SER A 202 10.28 -30.36 0.32
C SER A 202 9.24 -30.22 1.45
N ASP A 203 8.78 -31.38 1.99
CA ASP A 203 7.91 -31.36 3.15
C ASP A 203 8.59 -30.77 4.39
N ARG A 204 9.94 -30.86 4.47
CA ARG A 204 10.70 -30.23 5.55
C ARG A 204 10.65 -28.72 5.48
N VAL A 205 10.86 -28.16 4.29
CA VAL A 205 10.72 -26.70 4.08
C VAL A 205 9.30 -26.23 4.39
N LYS A 206 8.28 -26.98 3.97
CA LYS A 206 6.89 -26.67 4.30
C LYS A 206 6.62 -26.67 5.81
N ASN A 207 7.21 -27.62 6.54
CA ASN A 207 7.07 -27.65 8.01
C ASN A 207 7.73 -26.43 8.66
N GLU A 208 8.92 -26.01 8.20
CA GLU A 208 9.56 -24.78 8.69
C GLU A 208 8.69 -23.53 8.41
N LEU A 209 8.11 -23.45 7.21
CA LEU A 209 7.21 -22.34 6.87
C LEU A 209 5.94 -22.33 7.73
N GLU A 210 5.39 -23.50 8.06
CA GLU A 210 4.26 -23.64 8.98
C GLU A 210 4.63 -23.15 10.39
N GLU A 211 5.81 -23.51 10.90
CA GLU A 211 6.33 -23.03 12.20
C GLU A 211 6.57 -21.53 12.21
N ILE A 212 7.07 -20.95 11.10
CA ILE A 212 7.26 -19.51 10.93
C ILE A 212 5.91 -18.76 10.96
N LEU A 213 4.91 -19.25 10.20
CA LEU A 213 3.55 -18.69 10.24
C LEU A 213 2.97 -18.70 11.66
N GLU A 214 3.09 -19.85 12.34
CA GLU A 214 2.59 -20.03 13.70
C GLU A 214 3.28 -19.09 14.69
N PHE A 215 4.61 -18.91 14.56
CA PHE A 215 5.40 -18.03 15.41
C PHE A 215 4.90 -16.57 15.38
N TRP A 216 4.66 -16.03 14.19
CA TRP A 216 4.24 -14.63 14.02
C TRP A 216 2.75 -14.44 14.31
N LEU A 217 1.88 -15.36 13.89
CA LEU A 217 0.44 -15.27 14.17
C LEU A 217 0.16 -15.35 15.68
N LYS A 218 0.88 -16.21 16.42
CA LYS A 218 0.77 -16.28 17.89
C LYS A 218 1.25 -15.00 18.59
N ARG A 219 2.09 -14.19 17.94
CA ARG A 219 2.52 -12.87 18.44
C ARG A 219 1.51 -11.76 18.13
N GLY A 220 0.44 -12.06 17.38
CA GLY A 220 -0.62 -11.10 17.07
C GLY A 220 -0.44 -10.36 15.73
N VAL A 221 0.43 -10.86 14.84
CA VAL A 221 0.47 -10.43 13.44
C VAL A 221 -0.85 -10.80 12.78
N SER A 222 -1.47 -9.86 12.06
CA SER A 222 -2.79 -10.04 11.44
C SER A 222 -2.73 -10.75 10.09
N GLY A 223 -1.53 -10.97 9.54
CA GLY A 223 -1.36 -11.63 8.25
C GLY A 223 -0.03 -11.32 7.57
N PHE A 224 0.07 -11.67 6.29
CA PHE A 224 1.33 -11.56 5.56
C PHE A 224 1.14 -11.03 4.13
N ARG A 225 2.12 -10.27 3.68
CA ARG A 225 2.37 -10.06 2.25
C ARG A 225 3.37 -11.13 1.79
N LEU A 226 2.99 -11.88 0.78
CA LEU A 226 3.82 -12.93 0.20
C LEU A 226 4.59 -12.38 -0.99
N ASP A 227 5.91 -12.35 -0.84
CA ASP A 227 6.84 -11.87 -1.85
C ASP A 227 6.90 -12.80 -3.04
N ALA A 228 7.00 -12.23 -4.25
CA ALA A 228 7.40 -12.90 -5.49
C ALA A 228 6.65 -14.23 -5.79
N CYS A 229 5.33 -14.26 -5.64
CA CYS A 229 4.53 -15.48 -5.84
C CYS A 229 4.70 -16.12 -7.22
N THR A 230 5.09 -15.38 -8.25
CA THR A 230 5.40 -15.91 -9.58
C THR A 230 6.68 -16.73 -9.62
N SER A 231 7.56 -16.56 -8.63
CA SER A 231 8.88 -17.19 -8.54
C SER A 231 8.88 -18.49 -7.72
N PHE A 232 7.82 -18.81 -7.00
CA PHE A 232 7.71 -20.04 -6.19
C PHE A 232 8.07 -21.31 -6.98
N TYR A 233 7.65 -21.36 -8.23
CA TYR A 233 8.08 -22.33 -9.22
C TYR A 233 8.22 -21.62 -10.55
N THR A 234 9.40 -21.09 -10.84
CA THR A 234 9.66 -20.26 -12.03
C THR A 234 9.23 -20.98 -13.32
N GLY A 235 8.31 -20.33 -14.05
CA GLY A 235 7.75 -20.87 -15.28
C GLY A 235 6.64 -21.90 -15.10
N GLU A 236 6.31 -22.33 -13.89
CA GLU A 236 5.30 -23.36 -13.59
C GLU A 236 4.15 -22.77 -12.75
N ARG A 237 3.39 -21.84 -13.34
CA ARG A 237 2.30 -21.12 -12.65
C ARG A 237 1.35 -22.02 -11.86
N THR A 238 0.96 -23.17 -12.40
CA THR A 238 0.06 -24.10 -11.71
C THR A 238 0.65 -24.57 -10.38
N LYS A 239 1.94 -24.91 -10.35
CA LYS A 239 2.61 -25.29 -9.10
C LYS A 239 2.72 -24.12 -8.12
N SER A 240 2.95 -22.90 -8.61
CA SER A 240 2.95 -21.70 -7.76
C SER A 240 1.58 -21.49 -7.11
N ILE A 241 0.49 -21.68 -7.86
CA ILE A 241 -0.89 -21.60 -7.34
C ILE A 241 -1.16 -22.73 -6.33
N GLU A 242 -0.74 -23.96 -6.62
CA GLU A 242 -0.87 -25.11 -5.71
C GLU A 242 -0.13 -24.88 -4.38
N PHE A 243 1.09 -24.36 -4.45
CA PHE A 243 1.85 -24.01 -3.24
C PHE A 243 1.17 -22.89 -2.45
N LEU A 244 0.69 -21.85 -3.13
CA LEU A 244 -0.05 -20.77 -2.50
C LEU A 244 -1.37 -21.27 -1.87
N THR A 245 -2.05 -22.23 -2.50
CA THR A 245 -3.23 -22.91 -1.92
C THR A 245 -2.88 -23.60 -0.61
N TRP A 246 -1.76 -24.34 -0.59
CA TRP A 246 -1.28 -25.00 0.62
C TRP A 246 -0.94 -23.97 1.71
N LEU A 247 -0.19 -22.90 1.38
CA LEU A 247 0.24 -21.89 2.34
C LEU A 247 -0.98 -21.14 2.93
N ASN A 248 -1.93 -20.76 2.08
CA ASN A 248 -3.17 -20.12 2.52
C ASN A 248 -3.98 -21.03 3.46
N ALA A 249 -4.13 -22.31 3.11
CA ALA A 249 -4.83 -23.27 3.96
C ALA A 249 -4.16 -23.41 5.34
N LYS A 250 -2.82 -23.44 5.39
CA LYS A 250 -2.06 -23.53 6.65
C LYS A 250 -2.18 -22.27 7.49
N ALA A 251 -2.07 -21.09 6.89
CA ALA A 251 -2.26 -19.83 7.59
C ALA A 251 -3.66 -19.74 8.21
N LYS A 252 -4.72 -20.12 7.46
CA LYS A 252 -6.11 -20.12 7.94
C LYS A 252 -6.41 -21.25 8.95
N GLU A 253 -5.65 -22.34 8.94
CA GLU A 253 -5.71 -23.40 9.96
C GLU A 253 -5.18 -22.90 11.31
N ILE A 254 -4.10 -22.11 11.30
CA ILE A 254 -3.49 -21.51 12.49
C ILE A 254 -4.36 -20.36 13.02
N ASP A 255 -4.74 -19.45 12.14
CA ASP A 255 -5.64 -18.34 12.44
C ASP A 255 -6.62 -18.10 11.28
N PRO A 256 -7.93 -18.42 11.44
CA PRO A 256 -8.93 -18.20 10.41
C PRO A 256 -9.07 -16.72 9.96
N SER A 257 -8.64 -15.76 10.77
CA SER A 257 -8.64 -14.32 10.45
C SER A 257 -7.35 -13.83 9.79
N CYS A 258 -6.34 -14.69 9.63
CA CYS A 258 -5.09 -14.32 8.97
C CYS A 258 -5.35 -13.80 7.55
N TYR A 259 -4.96 -12.56 7.26
CA TYR A 259 -5.07 -11.96 5.93
C TYR A 259 -3.81 -12.22 5.11
N LEU A 260 -3.97 -12.70 3.89
CA LEU A 260 -2.87 -12.91 2.96
C LEU A 260 -3.03 -12.06 1.69
N VAL A 261 -1.97 -11.36 1.32
CA VAL A 261 -1.88 -10.66 0.04
C VAL A 261 -0.64 -11.10 -0.73
N GLY A 262 -0.83 -11.57 -1.97
CA GLY A 262 0.25 -12.07 -2.83
C GLY A 262 0.76 -11.00 -3.80
N GLU A 263 2.09 -10.90 -3.92
CA GLU A 263 2.69 -10.19 -5.04
C GLU A 263 2.81 -11.14 -6.24
N VAL A 264 2.01 -10.88 -7.24
CA VAL A 264 2.03 -11.59 -8.52
C VAL A 264 2.32 -10.58 -9.62
N TRP A 265 3.59 -10.27 -9.82
CA TRP A 265 4.01 -9.28 -10.83
C TRP A 265 3.87 -9.86 -12.23
N ALA A 266 2.72 -9.66 -12.83
CA ALA A 266 2.34 -10.19 -14.12
C ALA A 266 1.24 -9.32 -14.77
N ASP A 267 0.80 -9.67 -15.99
CA ASP A 267 -0.38 -9.07 -16.59
C ASP A 267 -1.66 -9.49 -15.84
N GLN A 268 -2.74 -8.69 -16.00
CA GLN A 268 -3.99 -8.85 -15.26
C GLN A 268 -4.57 -10.26 -15.37
N THR A 269 -4.58 -10.86 -16.57
CA THR A 269 -5.14 -12.19 -16.76
C THR A 269 -4.33 -13.27 -16.07
N SER A 270 -3.03 -13.03 -15.91
CA SER A 270 -2.11 -13.93 -15.23
C SER A 270 -2.23 -13.81 -13.71
N TYR A 271 -2.21 -12.59 -13.14
CA TYR A 271 -2.30 -12.49 -11.68
C TYR A 271 -3.71 -12.80 -11.15
N ALA A 272 -4.77 -12.54 -11.91
CA ALA A 272 -6.13 -12.90 -11.53
C ALA A 272 -6.32 -14.41 -11.28
N LEU A 273 -5.59 -15.26 -11.99
CA LEU A 273 -5.62 -16.71 -11.80
C LEU A 273 -5.16 -17.14 -10.39
N TYR A 274 -4.32 -16.34 -9.72
CA TYR A 274 -3.85 -16.69 -8.38
C TYR A 274 -4.96 -16.65 -7.32
N TYR A 275 -6.08 -15.99 -7.59
CA TYR A 275 -7.27 -16.08 -6.73
C TYR A 275 -7.86 -17.51 -6.64
N GLU A 276 -7.55 -18.42 -7.61
CA GLU A 276 -7.90 -19.85 -7.52
C GLU A 276 -7.26 -20.55 -6.32
N SER A 277 -6.17 -19.99 -5.76
CA SER A 277 -5.53 -20.51 -4.55
C SER A 277 -6.37 -20.31 -3.27
N GLY A 278 -7.42 -19.49 -3.33
CA GLY A 278 -8.20 -19.09 -2.17
C GLY A 278 -7.57 -17.99 -1.33
N ILE A 279 -6.43 -17.40 -1.78
CA ILE A 279 -5.82 -16.24 -1.11
C ILE A 279 -6.81 -15.07 -1.04
N ASP A 280 -6.74 -14.28 0.03
CA ASP A 280 -7.65 -13.15 0.22
C ASP A 280 -7.45 -12.09 -0.86
N SER A 281 -6.19 -11.71 -1.13
CA SER A 281 -5.87 -10.63 -2.04
C SER A 281 -4.66 -10.93 -2.94
N VAL A 282 -4.65 -10.31 -4.12
CA VAL A 282 -3.49 -10.19 -4.99
C VAL A 282 -3.34 -8.72 -5.36
N PHE A 283 -2.11 -8.19 -5.38
CA PHE A 283 -1.85 -6.80 -5.76
C PHE A 283 -2.27 -6.51 -7.19
N ASP A 284 -3.00 -5.41 -7.35
CA ASP A 284 -3.56 -4.96 -8.63
C ASP A 284 -2.56 -4.11 -9.42
N PHE A 285 -1.75 -4.77 -10.22
CA PHE A 285 -0.75 -4.11 -11.05
C PHE A 285 -1.33 -3.31 -12.23
N GLN A 286 -2.58 -3.56 -12.64
CA GLN A 286 -3.16 -2.88 -13.80
C GLN A 286 -3.34 -1.38 -13.60
N PHE A 287 -3.61 -0.96 -12.36
CA PHE A 287 -3.83 0.44 -12.02
C PHE A 287 -2.56 1.14 -11.54
N SER A 288 -1.51 0.40 -11.20
CA SER A 288 -0.30 0.89 -10.56
C SER A 288 0.78 1.40 -11.53
N GLY A 289 1.69 2.22 -11.02
CA GLY A 289 2.88 2.69 -11.73
C GLY A 289 2.61 3.73 -12.82
N ALA A 290 3.68 4.14 -13.50
CA ALA A 290 3.64 5.20 -14.51
C ALA A 290 2.82 4.83 -15.76
N GLU A 291 2.74 3.55 -16.10
CA GLU A 291 2.01 3.02 -17.25
C GLU A 291 0.63 2.46 -16.87
N GLY A 292 0.29 2.46 -15.59
CA GLY A 292 -0.99 2.00 -15.08
C GLY A 292 -2.15 2.90 -15.44
N ILE A 293 -3.36 2.42 -15.25
CA ILE A 293 -4.59 3.14 -15.63
C ILE A 293 -4.66 4.49 -14.91
N ILE A 294 -4.33 4.56 -13.60
CA ILE A 294 -4.40 5.82 -12.84
C ILE A 294 -3.51 6.89 -13.49
N ALA A 295 -2.23 6.60 -13.71
CA ALA A 295 -1.31 7.57 -14.32
C ALA A 295 -1.76 7.99 -15.72
N ARG A 296 -2.23 7.06 -16.53
CA ARG A 296 -2.66 7.32 -17.90
C ARG A 296 -3.89 8.19 -18.00
N VAL A 297 -4.92 7.96 -17.17
CA VAL A 297 -6.13 8.80 -17.18
C VAL A 297 -5.86 10.19 -16.63
N VAL A 298 -5.03 10.31 -15.58
CA VAL A 298 -4.65 11.61 -15.00
C VAL A 298 -3.76 12.43 -15.95
N ASN A 299 -2.89 11.77 -16.74
CA ASN A 299 -2.09 12.42 -17.77
C ASN A 299 -2.87 12.70 -19.07
N GLY A 300 -4.10 12.19 -19.20
CA GLY A 300 -4.92 12.35 -20.41
C GLY A 300 -4.40 11.50 -21.61
N THR A 301 -3.55 10.49 -21.37
CA THR A 301 -3.08 9.55 -22.39
C THR A 301 -4.03 8.37 -22.59
N ALA A 302 -5.01 8.23 -21.71
CA ALA A 302 -6.18 7.36 -21.86
C ALA A 302 -7.46 8.14 -21.47
N PRO A 303 -8.63 7.77 -22.02
CA PRO A 303 -9.89 8.42 -21.64
C PRO A 303 -10.21 8.17 -20.17
N ALA A 304 -10.73 9.18 -19.47
CA ALA A 304 -11.10 9.07 -18.04
C ALA A 304 -12.11 7.95 -17.79
N SER A 305 -13.01 7.68 -18.74
CA SER A 305 -13.99 6.58 -18.66
C SER A 305 -13.34 5.21 -18.46
N LEU A 306 -12.07 5.03 -18.87
CA LEU A 306 -11.34 3.77 -18.69
C LEU A 306 -11.21 3.40 -17.21
N TYR A 307 -11.06 4.38 -16.31
CA TYR A 307 -10.93 4.09 -14.88
C TYR A 307 -12.16 3.34 -14.33
N ALA A 308 -13.37 3.84 -14.61
CA ALA A 308 -14.59 3.21 -14.13
C ALA A 308 -14.88 1.86 -14.81
N THR A 309 -14.69 1.79 -16.14
CA THR A 309 -14.98 0.55 -16.91
C THR A 309 -13.98 -0.56 -16.63
N ALA A 310 -12.72 -0.22 -16.34
CA ALA A 310 -11.70 -1.20 -15.96
C ALA A 310 -12.00 -1.79 -14.58
N MET A 311 -12.33 -0.95 -13.57
CA MET A 311 -12.75 -1.44 -12.24
C MET A 311 -13.94 -2.41 -12.33
N GLU A 312 -14.97 -2.05 -13.10
CA GLU A 312 -16.14 -2.94 -13.29
C GLU A 312 -15.76 -4.27 -13.96
N SER A 313 -14.81 -4.24 -14.90
CA SER A 313 -14.38 -5.42 -15.64
C SER A 313 -13.51 -6.35 -14.80
N GLU A 314 -12.58 -5.79 -14.01
CA GLU A 314 -11.70 -6.59 -13.15
C GLU A 314 -12.44 -7.24 -12.00
N GLU A 315 -13.39 -6.53 -11.36
CA GLU A 315 -14.23 -7.09 -10.31
C GLU A 315 -14.98 -8.34 -10.81
N LYS A 316 -15.47 -8.32 -12.05
CA LYS A 316 -16.09 -9.50 -12.69
C LYS A 316 -15.08 -10.61 -12.96
N LEU A 317 -13.88 -10.26 -13.38
CA LEU A 317 -12.81 -11.22 -13.65
C LEU A 317 -12.36 -11.92 -12.36
N TYR A 318 -12.07 -11.18 -11.30
CA TYR A 318 -11.61 -11.74 -10.03
C TYR A 318 -12.68 -12.62 -9.38
N ALA A 319 -13.94 -12.16 -9.37
CA ALA A 319 -15.08 -12.93 -8.89
C ALA A 319 -15.30 -14.25 -9.65
N SER A 320 -14.85 -14.35 -10.91
CA SER A 320 -14.95 -15.59 -11.68
C SER A 320 -13.96 -16.66 -11.22
N TYR A 321 -12.87 -16.28 -10.53
CA TYR A 321 -11.90 -17.21 -9.96
C TYR A 321 -12.14 -17.47 -8.46
N ASN A 322 -12.55 -16.43 -7.71
CA ASN A 322 -12.90 -16.54 -6.31
C ASN A 322 -13.98 -15.50 -5.97
N GLU A 323 -15.19 -15.94 -5.62
CA GLU A 323 -16.30 -15.04 -5.27
C GLU A 323 -16.04 -14.22 -3.99
N ASN A 324 -15.10 -14.68 -3.14
CA ASN A 324 -14.71 -14.02 -1.89
C ASN A 324 -13.42 -13.20 -2.03
N TYR A 325 -12.94 -12.94 -3.25
CA TYR A 325 -11.75 -12.14 -3.46
C TYR A 325 -11.87 -10.75 -2.80
N ILE A 326 -10.74 -10.24 -2.33
CA ILE A 326 -10.58 -8.85 -1.92
C ILE A 326 -9.52 -8.24 -2.83
N ASN A 327 -9.87 -7.23 -3.63
CA ASN A 327 -8.86 -6.55 -4.45
C ASN A 327 -7.83 -5.85 -3.55
N ALA A 328 -6.57 -5.75 -3.99
CA ALA A 328 -5.52 -5.01 -3.32
C ALA A 328 -4.94 -3.92 -4.23
N PRO A 329 -5.69 -2.83 -4.48
CA PRO A 329 -5.20 -1.73 -5.30
C PRO A 329 -4.07 -0.99 -4.58
N PHE A 330 -3.05 -0.62 -5.35
CA PHE A 330 -1.95 0.23 -4.94
C PHE A 330 -1.52 1.12 -6.10
N TYR A 331 -0.96 2.29 -5.81
CA TYR A 331 -0.51 3.18 -6.87
C TYR A 331 1.00 3.05 -7.12
N THR A 332 1.77 3.08 -6.04
CA THR A 332 3.21 2.76 -6.06
C THR A 332 3.59 1.91 -4.87
N ASN A 333 4.78 1.32 -4.93
CA ASN A 333 5.40 0.58 -3.83
C ASN A 333 6.91 0.84 -3.79
N HIS A 334 7.63 0.09 -2.97
CA HIS A 334 9.07 0.20 -2.77
C HIS A 334 9.93 -0.26 -3.98
N ASP A 335 9.34 -0.93 -4.98
CA ASP A 335 10.00 -1.41 -6.20
C ASP A 335 9.72 -0.53 -7.41
N MET A 336 8.80 0.42 -7.28
CA MET A 336 8.40 1.34 -8.35
C MET A 336 8.90 2.76 -8.10
N ALA A 337 9.09 3.53 -9.16
CA ALA A 337 9.29 4.97 -9.04
C ALA A 337 8.07 5.61 -8.33
N ARG A 338 8.32 6.59 -7.45
CA ARG A 338 7.26 7.29 -6.71
C ARG A 338 6.42 8.17 -7.62
N SER A 339 5.13 8.25 -7.36
CA SER A 339 4.11 8.82 -8.25
C SER A 339 4.28 10.30 -8.56
N ALA A 340 4.80 11.11 -7.64
CA ALA A 340 5.03 12.54 -7.89
C ALA A 340 6.02 12.81 -9.05
N GLY A 341 6.82 11.81 -9.43
CA GLY A 341 7.69 11.83 -10.59
C GLY A 341 6.98 11.59 -11.93
N TYR A 342 5.74 11.08 -11.93
CA TYR A 342 5.00 10.75 -13.17
C TYR A 342 4.40 11.97 -13.86
N TYR A 343 4.32 13.09 -13.15
CA TYR A 343 3.64 14.31 -13.61
C TYR A 343 4.64 15.45 -13.79
N ALA A 344 5.00 15.71 -15.04
CA ALA A 344 5.86 16.84 -15.37
C ALA A 344 5.15 18.17 -15.02
N TRP A 345 5.88 19.08 -14.36
CA TRP A 345 5.42 20.43 -14.02
C TRP A 345 4.15 20.47 -13.14
N ASP A 346 3.78 19.37 -12.50
CA ASP A 346 2.64 19.29 -11.58
C ASP A 346 2.89 20.15 -10.32
N ASP A 347 1.89 20.94 -9.95
CA ASP A 347 1.85 21.76 -8.72
C ASP A 347 1.24 21.02 -7.52
N GLY A 348 1.03 19.71 -7.64
CA GLY A 348 0.36 18.84 -6.69
C GLY A 348 -1.05 18.43 -7.11
N THR A 349 -1.62 19.08 -8.11
CA THR A 349 -2.98 18.79 -8.59
C THR A 349 -3.12 17.35 -9.07
N LYS A 350 -2.23 16.90 -9.97
CA LYS A 350 -2.26 15.52 -10.51
C LYS A 350 -1.81 14.50 -9.47
N THR A 351 -0.82 14.83 -8.65
CA THR A 351 -0.37 13.98 -7.54
C THR A 351 -1.53 13.70 -6.55
N LYS A 352 -2.29 14.72 -6.18
CA LYS A 352 -3.47 14.61 -5.31
C LYS A 352 -4.55 13.71 -5.91
N ILE A 353 -5.01 14.03 -7.13
CA ILE A 353 -6.12 13.30 -7.75
C ILE A 353 -5.75 11.82 -8.00
N ALA A 354 -4.50 11.52 -8.39
CA ALA A 354 -4.05 10.17 -8.62
C ALA A 354 -4.10 9.31 -7.34
N GLY A 355 -3.65 9.87 -6.21
CA GLY A 355 -3.77 9.18 -4.92
C GLY A 355 -5.22 8.92 -4.51
N ALA A 356 -6.12 9.90 -4.75
CA ALA A 356 -7.54 9.70 -4.51
C ALA A 356 -8.14 8.59 -5.39
N LEU A 357 -7.75 8.49 -6.67
CA LEU A 357 -8.21 7.40 -7.54
C LEU A 357 -7.83 6.03 -6.95
N ASN A 358 -6.61 5.85 -6.44
CA ASN A 358 -6.24 4.61 -5.75
C ASN A 358 -7.14 4.33 -4.53
N LEU A 359 -7.40 5.34 -3.71
CA LEU A 359 -8.22 5.22 -2.51
C LEU A 359 -9.73 5.02 -2.78
N LEU A 360 -10.22 5.34 -3.98
CA LEU A 360 -11.62 5.12 -4.38
C LEU A 360 -11.87 3.73 -5.01
N MET A 361 -10.85 2.93 -5.22
CA MET A 361 -11.00 1.54 -5.68
C MET A 361 -11.54 0.62 -4.58
N GLY A 362 -12.14 -0.50 -4.98
CA GLY A 362 -12.64 -1.53 -4.05
C GLY A 362 -11.50 -2.33 -3.38
N GLY A 363 -11.82 -3.10 -2.35
CA GLY A 363 -10.89 -3.99 -1.68
C GLY A 363 -10.08 -3.34 -0.55
N CYS A 364 -8.87 -3.85 -0.28
CA CYS A 364 -7.89 -3.31 0.66
C CYS A 364 -6.91 -2.41 -0.11
N SER A 365 -7.06 -1.09 -0.03
CA SER A 365 -6.21 -0.14 -0.78
C SER A 365 -4.92 0.15 -0.03
N TYR A 366 -3.79 0.08 -0.73
CA TYR A 366 -2.45 0.31 -0.20
C TYR A 366 -1.88 1.65 -0.62
N THR A 367 -1.26 2.35 0.33
CA THR A 367 -0.51 3.59 0.09
C THR A 367 0.91 3.43 0.63
N TYR A 368 1.90 3.63 -0.22
CA TYR A 368 3.31 3.58 0.17
C TYR A 368 3.70 4.85 0.93
N TYR A 369 4.44 4.74 2.05
CA TYR A 369 4.82 5.89 2.87
C TYR A 369 5.45 7.00 2.03
N GLY A 370 5.05 8.24 2.33
CA GLY A 370 5.51 9.43 1.61
C GLY A 370 4.75 9.75 0.32
N GLU A 371 3.86 8.86 -0.19
CA GLU A 371 2.95 9.21 -1.28
C GLU A 371 1.99 10.34 -0.86
N GLU A 372 1.57 10.35 0.41
CA GLU A 372 0.74 11.39 1.01
C GLU A 372 1.46 12.74 1.15
N LEU A 373 2.78 12.78 0.96
CA LEU A 373 3.58 14.00 0.90
C LEU A 373 3.96 14.38 -0.53
N GLY A 374 3.66 13.53 -1.51
CA GLY A 374 4.15 13.67 -2.87
C GLY A 374 5.67 13.53 -2.96
N MET A 375 6.26 12.64 -2.15
CA MET A 375 7.68 12.32 -2.25
C MET A 375 8.01 11.74 -3.62
N LYS A 376 9.22 11.99 -4.08
CA LYS A 376 9.75 11.42 -5.33
C LYS A 376 10.95 10.54 -5.07
N GLY A 377 11.27 9.71 -6.02
CA GLY A 377 12.41 8.80 -6.02
C GLY A 377 12.27 7.83 -7.18
N SER A 378 13.31 7.66 -7.97
CA SER A 378 13.30 6.82 -9.16
C SER A 378 14.71 6.34 -9.53
N GLY A 379 14.79 5.45 -10.51
CA GLY A 379 16.05 4.86 -10.94
C GLY A 379 16.49 3.74 -10.00
N LYS A 380 17.47 4.00 -9.14
CA LYS A 380 17.95 3.02 -8.16
C LYS A 380 16.87 2.68 -7.12
N ASP A 381 16.94 1.48 -6.57
CA ASP A 381 16.02 1.03 -5.51
C ASP A 381 16.13 1.89 -4.25
N GLU A 382 17.35 2.30 -3.89
CA GLU A 382 17.63 3.18 -2.77
C GLU A 382 16.86 4.51 -2.87
N ASN A 383 16.75 5.07 -4.08
CA ASN A 383 16.01 6.31 -4.31
C ASN A 383 14.50 6.17 -4.07
N LYS A 384 13.93 5.01 -4.42
CA LYS A 384 12.52 4.69 -4.19
C LYS A 384 12.22 4.55 -2.71
N ARG A 385 13.23 4.19 -1.91
CA ARG A 385 13.20 3.93 -0.47
C ARG A 385 13.79 5.08 0.36
N ALA A 386 13.74 6.30 -0.19
CA ALA A 386 14.20 7.52 0.45
C ALA A 386 13.55 7.74 1.83
N PRO A 387 14.26 8.37 2.77
CA PRO A 387 13.75 8.68 4.11
C PRO A 387 12.45 9.45 4.08
N MET A 388 11.54 9.14 5.00
CA MET A 388 10.30 9.88 5.19
C MET A 388 10.60 11.35 5.48
N TYR A 389 9.95 12.25 4.73
CA TYR A 389 10.22 13.67 4.77
C TYR A 389 9.42 14.38 5.87
N TRP A 390 9.81 14.13 7.14
CA TRP A 390 9.13 14.67 8.31
C TRP A 390 9.26 16.18 8.45
N SER A 391 10.49 16.70 8.30
CA SER A 391 10.84 18.10 8.53
C SER A 391 12.09 18.49 7.72
N ASP A 392 12.24 19.80 7.47
CA ASP A 392 13.47 20.41 6.93
C ASP A 392 14.50 20.74 8.01
N ASP A 393 14.11 20.69 9.29
CA ASP A 393 15.00 20.90 10.42
C ASP A 393 15.91 19.68 10.62
N PRO A 394 17.23 19.80 10.43
CA PRO A 394 18.16 18.68 10.60
C PRO A 394 18.23 18.15 12.06
N GLU A 395 17.72 18.90 13.03
CA GLU A 395 17.65 18.50 14.45
C GLU A 395 16.31 17.83 14.79
N TYR A 396 15.43 17.63 13.79
CA TYR A 396 14.16 16.94 14.02
C TYR A 396 14.40 15.49 14.44
N ILE A 397 13.81 15.08 15.57
CA ILE A 397 13.95 13.72 16.10
C ILE A 397 13.14 12.75 15.22
N GLY A 398 13.80 11.74 14.70
CA GLY A 398 13.20 10.72 13.84
C GLY A 398 13.59 10.79 12.37
N LEU A 399 14.50 11.69 11.98
CA LEU A 399 15.05 11.70 10.62
C LEU A 399 15.96 10.48 10.40
N CYS A 400 15.73 9.76 9.31
CA CYS A 400 16.60 8.70 8.85
C CYS A 400 17.62 9.23 7.82
N SER A 401 18.77 8.57 7.74
CA SER A 401 19.80 8.88 6.72
C SER A 401 19.44 8.32 5.34
N GLY A 402 18.63 7.28 5.30
CA GLY A 402 18.29 6.52 4.10
C GLY A 402 19.38 5.52 3.69
N PRO A 403 19.13 4.72 2.64
CA PRO A 403 20.09 3.73 2.12
C PRO A 403 21.40 4.39 1.67
N GLU A 404 22.54 3.71 1.91
CA GLU A 404 23.90 4.26 1.69
C GLU A 404 24.15 4.73 0.24
N GLU A 405 23.62 4.00 -0.74
CA GLU A 405 23.81 4.31 -2.18
C GLU A 405 22.75 5.24 -2.77
N MET A 406 21.86 5.80 -1.94
CA MET A 406 20.83 6.71 -2.39
C MET A 406 21.44 7.99 -2.99
N ASP A 407 20.89 8.41 -4.13
CA ASP A 407 21.28 9.68 -4.74
C ASP A 407 20.74 10.87 -3.93
N ARG A 408 21.43 11.99 -3.99
CA ARG A 408 20.91 13.24 -3.44
C ARG A 408 19.98 13.90 -4.46
N PHE A 409 18.74 14.15 -4.07
CA PHE A 409 17.76 14.88 -4.87
C PHE A 409 16.86 15.71 -3.98
N GLU A 410 16.36 16.81 -4.52
CA GLU A 410 15.40 17.68 -3.83
C GLU A 410 13.99 17.10 -3.96
N MET A 411 13.21 17.14 -2.88
CA MET A 411 11.78 16.83 -2.91
C MET A 411 11.02 17.91 -3.71
N LYS A 412 9.89 17.51 -4.28
CA LYS A 412 9.08 18.39 -5.11
C LYS A 412 8.14 19.27 -4.29
N PHE A 413 7.66 18.73 -3.19
CA PHE A 413 6.75 19.37 -2.26
C PHE A 413 7.41 19.55 -0.89
N PRO A 414 6.91 20.45 -0.03
CA PRO A 414 7.44 20.68 1.31
C PRO A 414 7.39 19.44 2.20
N SER A 415 8.06 19.52 3.34
CA SER A 415 8.03 18.48 4.39
C SER A 415 6.63 18.33 5.01
N LEU A 416 6.42 17.25 5.77
CA LEU A 416 5.17 17.05 6.51
C LEU A 416 4.86 18.24 7.43
N GLU A 417 5.86 18.75 8.15
CA GLU A 417 5.69 19.85 9.10
C GLU A 417 5.05 21.07 8.46
N ASP A 418 5.43 21.41 7.25
CA ASP A 418 4.83 22.51 6.48
C ASP A 418 3.48 22.14 5.90
N GLN A 419 3.36 20.95 5.31
CA GLN A 419 2.13 20.51 4.65
C GLN A 419 0.94 20.36 5.60
N GLN A 420 1.16 20.04 6.87
CA GLN A 420 0.07 19.94 7.86
C GLN A 420 -0.71 21.25 8.03
N ASN A 421 -0.06 22.38 7.82
CA ASN A 421 -0.64 23.72 8.01
C ASN A 421 -1.27 24.29 6.73
N ASP A 422 -1.06 23.65 5.57
CA ASP A 422 -1.66 24.05 4.30
C ASP A 422 -2.88 23.15 3.98
N PRO A 423 -4.11 23.67 4.05
CA PRO A 423 -5.31 22.90 3.77
C PRO A 423 -5.40 22.36 2.33
N LEU A 424 -4.62 22.91 1.39
CA LEU A 424 -4.54 22.50 0.00
C LEU A 424 -3.32 21.61 -0.31
N SER A 425 -2.53 21.24 0.69
CA SER A 425 -1.37 20.37 0.54
C SER A 425 -1.75 18.98 0.03
N VAL A 426 -0.76 18.23 -0.47
CA VAL A 426 -0.90 16.82 -0.83
C VAL A 426 -1.31 16.02 0.41
N PHE A 427 -0.67 16.27 1.55
CA PHE A 427 -0.96 15.61 2.83
C PHE A 427 -2.43 15.73 3.25
N ASN A 428 -2.95 16.96 3.34
CA ASN A 428 -4.33 17.18 3.79
C ASN A 428 -5.35 16.64 2.79
N TYR A 429 -5.02 16.60 1.51
CA TYR A 429 -5.85 15.99 0.48
C TYR A 429 -5.92 14.45 0.65
N TYR A 430 -4.78 13.77 0.84
CA TYR A 430 -4.74 12.34 1.13
C TYR A 430 -5.50 11.99 2.42
N LYS A 431 -5.28 12.76 3.48
CA LYS A 431 -6.00 12.61 4.75
C LYS A 431 -7.52 12.65 4.55
N GLN A 432 -8.01 13.60 3.74
CA GLN A 432 -9.43 13.68 3.41
C GLN A 432 -9.89 12.49 2.56
N ALA A 433 -9.10 12.06 1.57
CA ALA A 433 -9.44 10.92 0.73
C ALA A 433 -9.55 9.60 1.52
N VAL A 434 -8.59 9.32 2.43
CA VAL A 434 -8.65 8.17 3.34
C VAL A 434 -9.90 8.24 4.22
N ARG A 435 -10.19 9.41 4.75
CA ARG A 435 -11.36 9.62 5.60
C ARG A 435 -12.68 9.36 4.86
N ILE A 436 -12.82 9.86 3.62
CA ILE A 436 -13.98 9.59 2.76
C ILE A 436 -14.11 8.09 2.51
N ARG A 437 -13.01 7.41 2.13
CA ARG A 437 -13.02 5.96 1.93
C ARG A 437 -13.57 5.22 3.15
N ARG A 438 -13.17 5.61 4.35
CA ARG A 438 -13.59 4.97 5.60
C ARG A 438 -14.98 5.40 6.08
N ALA A 439 -15.44 6.58 5.69
CA ALA A 439 -16.80 7.05 5.99
C ALA A 439 -17.87 6.40 5.10
N TYR A 440 -17.46 5.97 3.90
CA TYR A 440 -18.34 5.33 2.92
C TYR A 440 -17.92 3.88 2.67
N PRO A 441 -18.39 2.92 3.49
CA PRO A 441 -17.99 1.51 3.36
C PRO A 441 -18.22 0.91 1.96
N GLN A 442 -19.15 1.49 1.19
CA GLN A 442 -19.42 1.11 -0.19
C GLN A 442 -18.21 1.25 -1.09
N ILE A 443 -17.30 2.20 -0.82
CA ILE A 443 -16.09 2.41 -1.64
C ILE A 443 -15.26 1.14 -1.64
N ALA A 444 -15.00 0.59 -0.47
CA ALA A 444 -14.19 -0.62 -0.33
C ALA A 444 -14.95 -1.91 -0.65
N ARG A 445 -16.25 -1.98 -0.31
CA ARG A 445 -17.04 -3.22 -0.27
C ARG A 445 -18.13 -3.30 -1.34
N GLY A 446 -18.45 -2.19 -1.98
CA GLY A 446 -19.48 -2.11 -3.02
C GLY A 446 -18.95 -2.52 -4.39
N ARG A 447 -19.81 -3.15 -5.19
CA ARG A 447 -19.52 -3.47 -6.57
C ARG A 447 -19.51 -2.20 -7.43
N THR A 448 -18.53 -2.05 -8.30
CA THR A 448 -18.44 -0.93 -9.26
C THR A 448 -19.39 -1.16 -10.44
N VAL A 449 -20.14 -0.12 -10.81
CA VAL A 449 -20.93 -0.07 -12.05
C VAL A 449 -20.67 1.26 -12.74
N ALA A 450 -20.04 1.24 -13.90
CA ALA A 450 -19.75 2.44 -14.67
C ALA A 450 -21.05 3.09 -15.18
N GLU A 451 -21.19 4.42 -15.03
CA GLU A 451 -22.34 5.18 -15.52
C GLU A 451 -21.97 5.92 -16.83
N ALA A 452 -22.39 5.35 -17.94
CA ALA A 452 -21.98 5.80 -19.27
C ALA A 452 -22.38 7.27 -19.56
N SER A 453 -23.49 7.76 -19.01
CA SER A 453 -23.97 9.13 -19.24
C SER A 453 -23.05 10.18 -18.60
N LEU A 454 -22.26 9.80 -17.60
CA LEU A 454 -21.29 10.66 -16.89
C LEU A 454 -19.84 10.43 -17.36
N CYS A 455 -19.62 9.54 -18.33
CA CYS A 455 -18.30 9.18 -18.83
C CYS A 455 -17.93 9.91 -20.13
N SER A 456 -16.66 10.28 -20.24
CA SER A 456 -16.06 10.92 -21.43
C SER A 456 -14.54 10.76 -21.41
N ASP A 457 -13.83 11.40 -22.35
CA ASP A 457 -12.36 11.41 -22.35
C ASP A 457 -11.76 12.08 -21.10
N THR A 458 -12.48 13.01 -20.49
CA THR A 458 -11.98 13.82 -19.35
C THR A 458 -12.83 13.71 -18.09
N ALA A 459 -13.78 12.80 -18.04
CA ALA A 459 -14.60 12.56 -16.85
C ALA A 459 -15.06 11.12 -16.76
N CYS A 460 -15.34 10.66 -15.55
CA CYS A 460 -16.01 9.38 -15.35
C CYS A 460 -16.99 9.45 -14.17
N GLY A 461 -18.06 8.65 -14.27
CA GLY A 461 -19.00 8.43 -13.20
C GLY A 461 -19.22 6.94 -13.00
N PHE A 462 -19.39 6.53 -11.75
CA PHE A 462 -19.68 5.14 -11.40
C PHE A 462 -20.41 5.05 -10.06
N TYR A 463 -21.23 4.01 -9.95
CA TYR A 463 -21.82 3.63 -8.68
C TYR A 463 -20.89 2.68 -7.92
N LYS A 464 -20.92 2.79 -6.60
CA LYS A 464 -20.55 1.71 -5.68
C LYS A 464 -21.84 1.16 -5.08
N VAL A 465 -22.18 -0.06 -5.49
CA VAL A 465 -23.47 -0.72 -5.18
C VAL A 465 -23.28 -1.71 -4.04
N SER A 466 -23.99 -1.52 -2.94
CA SER A 466 -23.92 -2.39 -1.78
C SER A 466 -25.33 -2.61 -1.18
N GLU A 467 -25.73 -3.88 -1.06
CA GLU A 467 -26.99 -4.24 -0.42
C GLU A 467 -27.02 -3.86 1.07
N LYS A 468 -25.85 -3.90 1.72
CA LYS A 468 -25.73 -3.64 3.16
C LYS A 468 -25.65 -2.14 3.50
N TYR A 469 -24.93 -1.38 2.67
CA TYR A 469 -24.59 0.02 2.98
C TYR A 469 -25.28 1.03 2.08
N GLY A 470 -26.13 0.58 1.14
CA GLY A 470 -26.74 1.43 0.13
C GLY A 470 -25.78 1.74 -1.04
N ASN A 471 -26.24 2.57 -1.94
CA ASN A 471 -25.51 2.95 -3.14
C ASN A 471 -25.02 4.38 -3.05
N ILE A 472 -23.82 4.64 -3.57
CA ILE A 472 -23.29 5.98 -3.80
C ILE A 472 -22.94 6.12 -5.28
N LEU A 473 -23.01 7.36 -5.78
CA LEU A 473 -22.56 7.73 -7.12
C LEU A 473 -21.34 8.64 -6.99
N THR A 474 -20.22 8.23 -7.58
CA THR A 474 -19.00 9.03 -7.65
C THR A 474 -18.89 9.65 -9.03
N VAL A 475 -18.63 10.97 -9.11
CA VAL A 475 -18.37 11.69 -10.36
C VAL A 475 -17.02 12.37 -10.27
N ILE A 476 -16.17 12.17 -11.28
CA ILE A 476 -14.80 12.65 -11.34
C ILE A 476 -14.60 13.49 -12.59
N ASN A 477 -14.08 14.70 -12.42
CA ASN A 477 -13.61 15.57 -13.49
C ASN A 477 -12.07 15.54 -13.53
N LEU A 478 -11.49 14.98 -14.60
CA LEU A 478 -10.04 14.95 -14.83
C LEU A 478 -9.58 16.02 -15.84
N SER A 479 -10.42 17.02 -16.13
CA SER A 479 -10.04 18.14 -17.01
C SER A 479 -9.45 19.32 -16.24
N GLU A 480 -8.69 20.16 -16.95
CA GLU A 480 -8.16 21.42 -16.44
C GLU A 480 -9.21 22.53 -16.28
N ASN A 481 -10.45 22.25 -16.61
CA ASN A 481 -11.57 23.18 -16.52
C ASN A 481 -12.73 22.57 -15.73
N GLU A 482 -13.53 23.44 -15.15
CA GLU A 482 -14.83 23.09 -14.59
C GLU A 482 -15.69 22.35 -15.61
N LYS A 483 -16.47 21.37 -15.14
CA LYS A 483 -17.36 20.57 -15.98
C LYS A 483 -18.75 20.47 -15.38
N THR A 484 -19.76 20.63 -16.23
CA THR A 484 -21.16 20.45 -15.84
C THR A 484 -21.69 19.12 -16.37
N PHE A 485 -22.31 18.35 -15.49
CA PHE A 485 -22.98 17.08 -15.77
C PHE A 485 -24.49 17.27 -15.61
N LEU A 486 -25.26 16.53 -16.40
CA LEU A 486 -26.72 16.51 -16.29
C LEU A 486 -27.13 15.27 -15.46
N LEU A 487 -27.78 15.52 -14.33
CA LEU A 487 -28.33 14.47 -13.47
C LEU A 487 -29.76 14.17 -13.91
N ASP A 488 -29.90 13.33 -14.96
CA ASP A 488 -31.19 12.86 -15.47
C ASP A 488 -31.19 11.34 -15.67
N GLY A 489 -32.33 10.77 -16.05
CA GLY A 489 -32.48 9.32 -16.24
C GLY A 489 -32.11 8.53 -14.98
N ALA A 490 -31.12 7.62 -15.08
CA ALA A 490 -30.71 6.73 -14.00
C ALA A 490 -30.05 7.47 -12.81
N VAL A 491 -29.45 8.64 -13.04
CA VAL A 491 -28.76 9.44 -12.01
C VAL A 491 -29.63 10.55 -11.40
N ALA A 492 -30.89 10.67 -11.81
CA ALA A 492 -31.78 11.77 -11.42
C ALA A 492 -32.09 11.81 -9.90
N GLU A 493 -31.95 10.68 -9.23
CA GLU A 493 -32.22 10.56 -7.78
C GLU A 493 -31.03 11.02 -6.91
N TYR A 494 -29.83 11.17 -7.49
CA TYR A 494 -28.61 11.58 -6.77
C TYR A 494 -28.50 13.10 -6.75
N THR A 495 -29.19 13.73 -5.81
CA THR A 495 -29.39 15.20 -5.76
C THR A 495 -28.63 15.89 -4.64
N GLU A 496 -27.85 15.16 -3.85
CA GLU A 496 -27.09 15.70 -2.73
C GLU A 496 -25.60 15.39 -2.87
N ILE A 497 -24.76 16.44 -2.73
CA ILE A 497 -23.32 16.27 -2.59
C ILE A 497 -23.03 15.94 -1.13
N SER A 498 -22.72 14.68 -0.85
CA SER A 498 -22.41 14.21 0.49
C SER A 498 -20.96 14.49 0.84
N GLU A 499 -20.04 14.29 -0.13
CA GLU A 499 -18.61 14.59 0.03
C GLU A 499 -18.01 15.09 -1.27
N GLN A 500 -16.87 15.81 -1.15
CA GLN A 500 -16.10 16.25 -2.30
C GLN A 500 -14.61 16.36 -1.97
N LEU A 501 -13.77 16.03 -2.96
CA LEU A 501 -12.34 16.23 -2.95
C LEU A 501 -11.99 17.22 -4.07
N ASN A 502 -11.49 18.38 -3.71
CA ASN A 502 -11.09 19.42 -4.66
C ASN A 502 -9.61 19.72 -4.50
N THR A 503 -8.92 19.88 -5.61
CA THR A 503 -7.49 20.21 -5.63
C THR A 503 -7.21 21.69 -5.43
N SER A 504 -8.28 22.51 -5.39
CA SER A 504 -8.27 23.97 -5.17
C SER A 504 -9.37 24.39 -4.18
N ASP A 505 -9.53 25.69 -3.93
CA ASP A 505 -10.60 26.26 -3.10
C ASP A 505 -11.99 26.22 -3.76
N GLU A 506 -12.07 25.89 -5.04
CA GLU A 506 -13.32 25.78 -5.76
C GLU A 506 -14.17 24.62 -5.24
N ARG A 507 -15.50 24.78 -5.30
CA ARG A 507 -16.44 23.78 -4.78
C ARG A 507 -17.42 23.34 -5.84
N SER A 508 -17.75 22.05 -5.79
CA SER A 508 -18.84 21.51 -6.59
C SER A 508 -20.19 22.00 -6.12
N SER A 509 -21.14 22.13 -7.04
CA SER A 509 -22.50 22.58 -6.75
C SER A 509 -23.55 21.84 -7.59
N ILE A 510 -24.78 21.76 -7.08
CA ILE A 510 -25.94 21.28 -7.83
C ILE A 510 -26.96 22.41 -7.95
N GLU A 511 -27.36 22.73 -9.18
CA GLU A 511 -28.44 23.67 -9.50
C GLU A 511 -29.49 22.98 -10.38
N GLY A 512 -30.62 22.64 -9.77
CA GLY A 512 -31.65 21.82 -10.41
C GLY A 512 -31.12 20.42 -10.71
N THR A 513 -31.00 20.07 -12.00
CA THR A 513 -30.44 18.80 -12.46
C THR A 513 -28.98 18.95 -12.94
N ARG A 514 -28.34 20.08 -12.69
CA ARG A 514 -26.98 20.35 -13.16
C ARG A 514 -25.97 20.26 -12.03
N LEU A 515 -25.10 19.26 -12.10
CA LEU A 515 -23.95 19.12 -11.22
C LEU A 515 -22.76 19.79 -11.88
N THR A 516 -22.14 20.75 -11.19
CA THR A 516 -20.92 21.42 -11.62
C THR A 516 -19.76 20.94 -10.74
N VAL A 517 -18.69 20.41 -11.35
CA VAL A 517 -17.51 19.88 -10.67
C VAL A 517 -16.29 20.66 -11.13
N PRO A 518 -15.50 21.26 -10.22
CA PRO A 518 -14.28 21.98 -10.56
C PRO A 518 -13.25 21.14 -11.31
N ALA A 519 -12.22 21.80 -11.86
CA ALA A 519 -11.06 21.13 -12.43
C ALA A 519 -10.45 20.13 -11.44
N TYR A 520 -10.18 18.92 -11.89
CA TYR A 520 -9.62 17.83 -11.06
C TYR A 520 -10.37 17.62 -9.73
N GLY A 521 -11.71 17.75 -9.78
CA GLY A 521 -12.61 17.54 -8.64
C GLY A 521 -13.25 16.16 -8.65
N ILE A 522 -13.57 15.66 -7.45
CA ILE A 522 -14.32 14.43 -7.19
C ILE A 522 -15.50 14.76 -6.31
N VAL A 523 -16.68 14.22 -6.62
CA VAL A 523 -17.86 14.31 -5.76
C VAL A 523 -18.43 12.94 -5.50
N ILE A 524 -18.95 12.76 -4.30
CA ILE A 524 -19.79 11.61 -3.91
C ILE A 524 -21.19 12.13 -3.69
N LEU A 525 -22.13 11.50 -4.37
CA LEU A 525 -23.56 11.82 -4.32
C LEU A 525 -24.32 10.68 -3.66
N GLU A 526 -25.28 11.03 -2.84
CA GLU A 526 -26.25 10.11 -2.27
C GLU A 526 -27.66 10.39 -2.79
N ASN A 527 -28.48 9.36 -2.75
CA ASN A 527 -29.90 9.47 -3.02
C ASN A 527 -30.59 10.06 -1.79
N LYS A 528 -31.41 11.09 -1.96
CA LYS A 528 -32.36 11.51 -0.92
C LYS A 528 -33.54 10.53 -0.88
N GLU A 529 -33.61 9.71 0.17
CA GLU A 529 -34.84 9.01 0.51
C GLU A 529 -36.01 9.97 0.77
#